data_d7f8c59fde49c19ab44e0cf68accf940
#
_entry.id   d7f8c59fde49c19ab44e0cf68accf940
#
_cell.length_a   1.000
_cell.length_b   1.000
_cell.length_c   1.000
_cell.angle_alpha   90.00
_cell.angle_beta   90.00
_cell.angle_gamma   90.00
#
_symmetry.space_group_name_H-M   'P 1'
#
loop_
_entity.id
_entity.type
_entity.pdbx_description
1 polymer ?
#
loop_
_entity_poly.entity_id
_entity_poly.type
_entity_poly.pdbx_seq_one_letter_code
_entity_poly.pdbx_strand_id
1 'polypeptide(L)' 'MVQERIDLKNLFVEIRRKGSTSQVSRDLDVSMGNISDWKNGRSVPNAVSLVKLADYFGCSVDYLLGRTEHRDMI' A
#
# COMPACT_ATOMS: atom_id res chain seq x y z
N MET A 1 17.90 17.78 4.05
CA MET A 1 16.64 17.27 3.62
C MET A 1 16.14 16.14 4.54
N VAL A 2 14.93 16.20 4.87
CA VAL A 2 14.38 15.19 5.76
C VAL A 2 14.02 13.94 4.96
N GLN A 3 14.50 12.83 5.46
CA GLN A 3 14.13 11.55 4.88
C GLN A 3 12.78 11.14 5.44
N GLU A 4 11.80 11.06 4.59
CA GLU A 4 10.49 10.60 5.04
C GLU A 4 10.56 9.15 5.45
N ARG A 5 9.95 8.86 6.55
CA ARG A 5 9.82 7.49 6.97
C ARG A 5 8.58 6.90 6.38
N ILE A 6 8.78 5.91 5.57
CA ILE A 6 7.68 5.19 4.96
C ILE A 6 7.73 3.77 5.50
N ASP A 7 6.64 3.35 6.09
CA ASP A 7 6.52 2.01 6.63
C ASP A 7 5.28 1.39 6.02
N LEU A 8 5.48 0.44 5.14
CA LEU A 8 4.37 -0.17 4.41
C LEU A 8 3.71 -1.31 5.19
N LYS A 9 3.96 -1.41 6.48
CA LYS A 9 3.36 -2.44 7.30
C LYS A 9 1.83 -2.45 7.17
N ASN A 10 1.22 -1.28 7.21
CA ASN A 10 -0.24 -1.19 7.13
C ASN A 10 -0.76 -1.62 5.77
N LEU A 11 -0.01 -1.32 4.71
CA LEU A 11 -0.36 -1.77 3.39
C LEU A 11 -0.47 -3.30 3.36
N PHE A 12 0.50 -3.99 3.93
CA PHE A 12 0.51 -5.45 3.89
C PHE A 12 -0.50 -6.06 4.86
N VAL A 13 -0.85 -5.36 5.93
CA VAL A 13 -1.98 -5.76 6.76
C VAL A 13 -3.27 -5.76 5.93
N GLU A 14 -3.48 -4.69 5.15
CA GLU A 14 -4.69 -4.58 4.33
C GLU A 14 -4.72 -5.61 3.22
N ILE A 15 -3.58 -5.89 2.61
CA ILE A 15 -3.51 -6.92 1.57
C ILE A 15 -3.95 -8.26 2.15
N ARG A 16 -3.47 -8.59 3.35
CA ARG A 16 -3.85 -9.86 4.00
C ARG A 16 -5.32 -9.91 4.35
N ARG A 17 -5.87 -8.77 4.79
CA ARG A 17 -7.28 -8.70 5.12
C ARG A 17 -8.16 -8.90 3.90
N LYS A 18 -7.72 -8.43 2.75
CA LYS A 18 -8.49 -8.53 1.51
C LYS A 18 -8.43 -9.93 0.92
N GLY A 19 -7.36 -10.65 1.18
CA GLY A 19 -7.21 -12.00 0.67
C GLY A 19 -5.76 -12.35 0.47
N SER A 20 -5.21 -12.03 -0.68
CA SER A 20 -3.84 -12.40 -0.98
C SER A 20 -3.21 -11.35 -1.90
N THR A 21 -1.90 -11.43 -2.01
CA THR A 21 -1.14 -10.59 -2.93
C THR A 21 -1.60 -10.79 -4.37
N SER A 22 -1.86 -12.06 -4.75
CA SER A 22 -2.33 -12.36 -6.10
C SER A 22 -3.66 -11.70 -6.40
N GLN A 23 -4.56 -11.71 -5.42
CA GLN A 23 -5.87 -11.09 -5.57
C GLN A 23 -5.74 -9.59 -5.80
N VAL A 24 -4.92 -8.93 -4.99
CA VAL A 24 -4.72 -7.49 -5.10
C VAL A 24 -4.05 -7.14 -6.44
N SER A 25 -3.04 -7.92 -6.82
CA SER A 25 -2.36 -7.73 -8.09
C SER A 25 -3.35 -7.77 -9.25
N ARG A 26 -4.23 -8.75 -9.24
CA ARG A 26 -5.23 -8.93 -10.29
C ARG A 26 -6.24 -7.81 -10.31
N ASP A 27 -6.76 -7.48 -9.13
CA ASP A 27 -7.84 -6.49 -9.01
C ASP A 27 -7.38 -5.09 -9.36
N LEU A 28 -6.14 -4.76 -9.08
CA LEU A 28 -5.61 -3.42 -9.30
C LEU A 28 -4.72 -3.30 -10.52
N ASP A 29 -4.49 -4.41 -11.20
CA ASP A 29 -3.59 -4.44 -12.35
C ASP A 29 -2.20 -3.90 -11.97
N VAL A 30 -1.70 -4.37 -10.83
CA VAL A 30 -0.36 -4.04 -10.35
C VAL A 30 0.46 -5.31 -10.37
N SER A 31 1.66 -5.26 -10.92
CA SER A 31 2.45 -6.48 -11.07
C SER A 31 2.84 -7.07 -9.72
N MET A 32 2.92 -8.39 -9.67
CA MET A 32 3.40 -9.08 -8.47
C MET A 32 4.82 -8.67 -8.13
N GLY A 33 5.63 -8.39 -9.17
CA GLY A 33 7.00 -7.93 -8.95
C GLY A 33 7.04 -6.61 -8.22
N ASN A 34 6.16 -5.68 -8.58
CA ASN A 34 6.08 -4.40 -7.89
C ASN A 34 5.72 -4.59 -6.42
N ILE A 35 4.72 -5.44 -6.16
CA ILE A 35 4.30 -5.67 -4.78
C ILE A 35 5.42 -6.32 -3.98
N SER A 36 6.14 -7.23 -4.60
CA SER A 36 7.29 -7.86 -3.96
C SER A 36 8.38 -6.85 -3.64
N ASP A 37 8.63 -5.91 -4.55
CA ASP A 37 9.62 -4.86 -4.31
C ASP A 37 9.22 -3.98 -3.14
N TRP A 38 7.93 -3.66 -3.04
CA TRP A 38 7.43 -2.88 -1.91
C TRP A 38 7.64 -3.65 -0.60
N LYS A 39 7.35 -4.94 -0.62
CA LYS A 39 7.49 -5.77 0.57
C LYS A 39 8.94 -5.85 1.04
N ASN A 40 9.87 -5.90 0.09
CA ASN A 40 11.28 -6.07 0.40
C ASN A 40 12.03 -4.75 0.53
N GLY A 41 11.31 -3.64 0.47
CA GLY A 41 11.93 -2.33 0.68
C GLY A 41 12.72 -1.81 -0.50
N ARG A 42 12.57 -2.40 -1.68
CA ARG A 42 13.29 -1.95 -2.86
C ARG A 42 12.67 -0.72 -3.49
N SER A 43 11.38 -0.56 -3.30
CA SER A 43 10.66 0.58 -3.87
C SER A 43 9.39 0.82 -3.06
N VAL A 44 8.72 1.92 -3.39
CA VAL A 44 7.44 2.25 -2.77
C VAL A 44 6.43 2.48 -3.88
N PRO A 45 5.14 2.32 -3.60
CA PRO A 45 4.12 2.60 -4.61
C PRO A 45 4.19 4.05 -5.05
N ASN A 46 4.02 4.29 -6.35
CA ASN A 46 3.95 5.66 -6.83
C ASN A 46 2.57 6.26 -6.49
N ALA A 47 2.39 7.54 -6.82
CA ALA A 47 1.17 8.24 -6.44
C ALA A 47 -0.09 7.58 -7.01
N VAL A 48 -0.03 7.15 -8.27
CA VAL A 48 -1.19 6.51 -8.89
C VAL A 48 -1.52 5.21 -8.18
N SER A 49 -0.51 4.41 -7.89
CA SER A 49 -0.72 3.14 -7.18
C SER A 49 -1.26 3.38 -5.78
N LEU A 50 -0.77 4.41 -5.10
CA LEU A 50 -1.24 4.72 -3.75
C LEU A 50 -2.73 5.07 -3.75
N VAL A 51 -3.17 5.85 -4.73
CA VAL A 51 -4.58 6.21 -4.82
C VAL A 51 -5.42 4.97 -5.08
N LYS A 52 -4.97 4.12 -6.00
CA LYS A 52 -5.68 2.88 -6.29
C LYS A 52 -5.80 2.00 -5.05
N LEU A 53 -4.69 1.87 -4.33
CA LEU A 53 -4.68 1.03 -3.12
C LEU A 53 -5.58 1.61 -2.04
N ALA A 54 -5.53 2.92 -1.83
CA ALA A 54 -6.34 3.56 -0.82
C ALA A 54 -7.83 3.39 -1.13
N ASP A 55 -8.20 3.60 -2.38
CA ASP A 55 -9.60 3.45 -2.79
C ASP A 55 -10.05 1.99 -2.66
N TYR A 56 -9.19 1.07 -3.05
CA TYR A 56 -9.49 -0.36 -3.02
C TYR A 56 -9.72 -0.85 -1.58
N PHE A 57 -8.89 -0.41 -0.67
CA PHE A 57 -9.00 -0.83 0.73
C PHE A 57 -9.94 0.05 1.55
N GLY A 58 -10.35 1.18 1.02
CA GLY A 58 -11.20 2.11 1.75
C GLY A 58 -10.50 2.76 2.91
N CYS A 59 -9.23 3.15 2.72
CA CYS A 59 -8.45 3.76 3.77
C CYS A 59 -7.64 4.93 3.23
N SER A 60 -6.96 5.63 4.11
CA SER A 60 -6.18 6.80 3.70
C SER A 60 -4.81 6.40 3.17
N VAL A 61 -4.27 7.23 2.28
CA VAL A 61 -2.90 7.06 1.81
C VAL A 61 -1.91 7.18 2.97
N ASP A 62 -2.16 8.13 3.88
CA ASP A 62 -1.28 8.28 5.04
C ASP A 62 -1.18 7.01 5.87
N TYR A 63 -2.31 6.34 6.05
CA TYR A 63 -2.33 5.07 6.76
C TYR A 63 -1.48 4.02 6.04
N LEU A 64 -1.62 3.94 4.71
CA LEU A 64 -0.85 2.96 3.94
C LEU A 64 0.64 3.23 4.00
N LEU A 65 1.03 4.49 4.13
CA LEU A 65 2.44 4.87 4.22
C LEU A 65 2.99 4.79 5.64
N GLY A 66 2.15 4.42 6.61
CA GLY A 66 2.60 4.31 7.99
C GLY A 66 2.72 5.63 8.72
N ARG A 67 2.14 6.70 8.17
CA ARG A 67 2.22 8.02 8.78
C ARG A 67 1.18 8.21 9.87
N THR A 68 0.18 7.38 9.90
CA THR A 68 -0.88 7.40 10.92
C THR A 68 -1.42 5.99 11.06
N GLU A 69 -2.02 5.71 12.21
CA GLU A 69 -2.73 4.44 12.41
C GLU A 69 -4.22 4.57 12.12
N HIS A 70 -4.68 5.76 11.77
CA HIS A 70 -6.08 5.95 11.40
C HIS A 70 -6.30 5.52 9.96
N ARG A 71 -7.21 4.57 9.76
CA ARG A 71 -7.53 4.08 8.42
C ARG A 71 -8.37 5.06 7.63
N ASP A 72 -9.12 5.89 8.30
CA ASP A 72 -10.14 6.72 7.67
C ASP A 72 -9.55 7.68 6.65
N MET A 73 -10.30 7.95 5.61
CA MET A 73 -9.83 8.77 4.49
C MET A 73 -9.97 10.27 4.70
N ILE A 74 -10.52 10.69 5.79
CA ILE A 74 -10.63 12.13 6.04
C ILE A 74 -9.45 12.66 6.81
#